data_463cb0452228da891da99c2ae860cd9f
#
_entry.id   463cb0452228da891da99c2ae860cd9f
#
_cell.length_a   1.000
_cell.length_b   1.000
_cell.length_c   1.000
_cell.angle_alpha   90.00
_cell.angle_beta   90.00
_cell.angle_gamma   90.00
#
_symmetry.space_group_name_H-M   'P 1'
#
loop_
_entity.id
_entity.type
_entity.pdbx_description
1 polymer ?
#
loop_
_entity_poly.entity_id
_entity_poly.type
_entity_poly.pdbx_seq_one_letter_code
_entity_poly.pdbx_strand_id
1 'polypeptide(L)'
;MKTRGQIKEEAKQLIKTNNLFITIGVITLLLALPSISVLFHQPLHLSSKTFSPGDYFAYSAATNVLSISSGLFIGLFQVAVYGYLLDVLDKKIEIRQGFLNQLTDIIKSFKLRNFITVFAAGVIQFIFTFILIIVSACFFLLAPPLFIIGIFISMFVSFVLTYSFYISIFISNRGNDGDTIYSIQKSRVLMNGNKLTLFIQQLSFIGWGILNIFTLGLLNIYIRPYMLAADTIFAKDILDKYEVEKIEAKIESTVELNK
;
A
#
# COMPACT_ATOMS: atom_id res chain seq x y z
N MET A 1 -10.62 -10.37 -16.70
CA MET A 1 -9.64 -9.50 -15.99
C MET A 1 -9.11 -8.45 -16.95
N LYS A 2 -9.10 -7.19 -16.53
CA LYS A 2 -8.63 -6.06 -17.35
C LYS A 2 -7.14 -6.20 -17.69
N THR A 3 -6.74 -5.75 -18.87
CA THR A 3 -5.31 -5.65 -19.22
C THR A 3 -4.64 -4.51 -18.46
N ARG A 4 -3.31 -4.57 -18.29
CA ARG A 4 -2.53 -3.49 -17.63
C ARG A 4 -2.72 -2.13 -18.33
N GLY A 5 -2.83 -2.14 -19.66
CA GLY A 5 -3.09 -0.91 -20.43
C GLY A 5 -4.43 -0.28 -20.08
N GLN A 6 -5.47 -1.10 -20.00
CA GLN A 6 -6.83 -0.64 -19.61
C GLN A 6 -6.87 -0.10 -18.18
N ILE A 7 -6.22 -0.79 -17.22
CA ILE A 7 -6.16 -0.33 -15.83
C ILE A 7 -5.47 1.04 -15.74
N LYS A 8 -4.34 1.22 -16.45
CA LYS A 8 -3.60 2.48 -16.47
C LYS A 8 -4.37 3.62 -17.11
N GLU A 9 -5.05 3.36 -18.22
CA GLU A 9 -5.84 4.38 -18.91
C GLU A 9 -7.04 4.80 -18.07
N GLU A 10 -7.77 3.86 -17.49
CA GLU A 10 -8.89 4.13 -16.58
C GLU A 10 -8.43 4.92 -15.34
N ALA A 11 -7.29 4.54 -14.75
CA ALA A 11 -6.70 5.26 -13.62
C ALA A 11 -6.33 6.70 -14.00
N LYS A 12 -5.73 6.89 -15.16
CA LYS A 12 -5.36 8.22 -15.67
C LYS A 12 -6.59 9.09 -15.93
N GLN A 13 -7.64 8.53 -16.52
CA GLN A 13 -8.89 9.23 -16.73
C GLN A 13 -9.56 9.61 -15.41
N LEU A 14 -9.68 8.69 -14.46
CA LEU A 14 -10.26 8.92 -13.14
C LEU A 14 -9.58 10.10 -12.42
N ILE A 15 -8.26 10.09 -12.41
CA ILE A 15 -7.47 11.10 -11.70
C ILE A 15 -7.51 12.46 -12.42
N LYS A 16 -7.40 12.48 -13.76
CA LYS A 16 -7.34 13.71 -14.56
C LYS A 16 -8.69 14.41 -14.63
N THR A 17 -9.75 13.68 -14.93
CA THR A 17 -11.10 14.26 -15.11
C THR A 17 -11.61 14.94 -13.84
N ASN A 18 -11.21 14.43 -12.69
CA ASN A 18 -11.72 14.89 -11.39
C ASN A 18 -10.72 15.73 -10.59
N ASN A 19 -9.58 16.09 -11.17
CA ASN A 19 -8.49 16.84 -10.51
C ASN A 19 -8.02 16.20 -9.17
N LEU A 20 -8.26 14.88 -9.00
CA LEU A 20 -7.86 14.15 -7.78
C LEU A 20 -6.34 14.14 -7.57
N PHE A 21 -5.56 14.34 -8.64
CA PHE A 21 -4.11 14.42 -8.54
C PHE A 21 -3.65 15.57 -7.65
N ILE A 22 -4.35 16.72 -7.66
CA ILE A 22 -4.02 17.85 -6.79
C ILE A 22 -4.30 17.48 -5.35
N THR A 23 -5.51 16.99 -5.04
CA THR A 23 -5.92 16.71 -3.67
C THR A 23 -5.08 15.61 -3.03
N ILE A 24 -4.97 14.45 -3.69
CA ILE A 24 -4.23 13.32 -3.15
C ILE A 24 -2.73 13.57 -3.18
N GLY A 25 -2.22 14.14 -4.28
CA GLY A 25 -0.79 14.37 -4.47
C GLY A 25 -0.23 15.43 -3.54
N VAL A 26 -0.90 16.58 -3.41
CA VAL A 26 -0.45 17.67 -2.54
C VAL A 26 -0.46 17.22 -1.07
N ILE A 27 -1.51 16.53 -0.63
CA ILE A 27 -1.57 16.05 0.76
C ILE A 27 -0.49 15.00 1.02
N THR A 28 -0.29 14.06 0.09
CA THR A 28 0.78 13.06 0.23
C THR A 28 2.15 13.74 0.30
N LEU A 29 2.40 14.77 -0.51
CA LEU A 29 3.65 15.54 -0.45
C LEU A 29 3.79 16.26 0.88
N LEU A 30 2.76 16.96 1.36
CA LEU A 30 2.78 17.68 2.64
C LEU A 30 3.07 16.73 3.82
N LEU A 31 2.46 15.55 3.82
CA LEU A 31 2.72 14.53 4.84
C LEU A 31 4.13 13.92 4.76
N ALA A 32 4.76 13.97 3.58
CA ALA A 32 6.13 13.49 3.38
C ALA A 32 7.20 14.54 3.74
N LEU A 33 6.86 15.82 3.81
CA LEU A 33 7.82 16.90 4.09
C LEU A 33 8.67 16.67 5.36
N PRO A 34 8.11 16.21 6.50
CA PRO A 34 8.91 15.94 7.68
C PRO A 34 10.01 14.90 7.45
N SER A 35 9.71 13.82 6.69
CA SER A 35 10.72 12.80 6.35
C SER A 35 11.75 13.32 5.36
N ILE A 36 11.35 14.17 4.42
CA ILE A 36 12.25 14.80 3.46
C ILE A 36 13.20 15.77 4.17
N SER A 37 12.69 16.55 5.14
CA SER A 37 13.51 17.49 5.89
C SER A 37 14.67 16.81 6.64
N VAL A 38 14.46 15.59 7.13
CA VAL A 38 15.50 14.78 7.78
C VAL A 38 16.69 14.52 6.84
N LEU A 39 16.44 14.31 5.53
CA LEU A 39 17.52 14.07 4.56
C LEU A 39 18.40 15.31 4.37
N PHE A 40 17.82 16.51 4.44
CA PHE A 40 18.57 17.77 4.29
C PHE A 40 19.24 18.24 5.58
N HIS A 41 18.76 17.78 6.74
CA HIS A 41 19.34 18.14 8.04
C HIS A 41 20.33 17.07 8.54
N GLN A 42 20.62 16.05 7.76
CA GLN A 42 21.74 15.17 8.12
C GLN A 42 23.01 16.01 8.15
N PRO A 43 23.78 15.95 9.26
CA PRO A 43 24.98 16.75 9.43
C PRO A 43 26.09 16.26 8.49
N LEU A 44 26.01 16.65 7.23
CA LEU A 44 27.06 16.44 6.23
C LEU A 44 28.38 17.11 6.64
N HIS A 45 28.36 17.99 7.66
CA HIS A 45 29.50 18.77 8.14
C HIS A 45 29.62 18.86 9.67
N LEU A 46 29.01 17.99 10.45
CA LEU A 46 29.32 17.97 11.89
C LEU A 46 30.68 17.32 12.08
N SER A 47 31.71 18.19 12.01
CA SER A 47 33.02 17.87 12.52
C SER A 47 32.85 17.24 13.91
N SER A 48 33.40 16.05 14.11
CA SER A 48 33.36 15.27 15.35
C SER A 48 33.85 16.02 16.63
N LYS A 49 34.24 17.27 16.50
CA LYS A 49 34.72 18.14 17.59
C LYS A 49 33.62 18.95 18.30
N THR A 50 32.39 19.02 17.77
CA THR A 50 31.35 19.92 18.30
C THR A 50 30.11 19.22 18.86
N PHE A 51 29.95 17.90 18.65
CA PHE A 51 28.81 17.16 19.17
C PHE A 51 29.23 16.11 20.19
N SER A 52 28.55 16.13 21.34
CA SER A 52 28.69 15.04 22.30
C SER A 52 27.98 13.77 21.79
N PRO A 53 28.37 12.56 22.22
CA PRO A 53 27.61 11.34 21.88
C PRO A 53 26.14 11.40 22.27
N GLY A 54 25.80 12.16 23.35
CA GLY A 54 24.45 12.38 23.80
C GLY A 54 23.62 13.24 22.82
N ASP A 55 24.23 14.30 22.26
CA ASP A 55 23.56 15.15 21.27
C ASP A 55 23.28 14.39 19.98
N TYR A 56 24.21 13.55 19.53
CA TYR A 56 24.01 12.67 18.37
C TYR A 56 22.87 11.68 18.60
N PHE A 57 22.82 11.06 19.78
CA PHE A 57 21.74 10.14 20.13
C PHE A 57 20.38 10.85 20.16
N ALA A 58 20.29 12.02 20.82
CA ALA A 58 19.07 12.80 20.87
C ALA A 58 18.58 13.24 19.48
N TYR A 59 19.50 13.69 18.62
CA TYR A 59 19.20 14.06 17.24
C TYR A 59 18.69 12.85 16.44
N SER A 60 19.38 11.71 16.50
CA SER A 60 18.97 10.50 15.78
C SER A 60 17.63 9.96 16.27
N ALA A 61 17.37 10.01 17.56
CA ALA A 61 16.09 9.63 18.13
C ALA A 61 14.95 10.55 17.62
N ALA A 62 15.15 11.87 17.63
CA ALA A 62 14.18 12.83 17.15
C ALA A 62 13.87 12.64 15.65
N THR A 63 14.88 12.43 14.82
CA THR A 63 14.71 12.21 13.38
C THR A 63 13.99 10.88 13.08
N ASN A 64 14.27 9.83 13.84
CA ASN A 64 13.58 8.56 13.72
C ASN A 64 12.10 8.69 14.12
N VAL A 65 11.78 9.35 15.23
CA VAL A 65 10.39 9.62 15.65
C VAL A 65 9.64 10.42 14.59
N LEU A 66 10.26 11.44 14.01
CA LEU A 66 9.66 12.26 12.96
C LEU A 66 9.38 11.44 11.69
N SER A 67 10.30 10.58 11.28
CA SER A 67 10.16 9.70 10.12
C SER A 67 9.07 8.65 10.33
N ILE A 68 9.02 8.03 11.52
CA ILE A 68 7.99 7.04 11.86
C ILE A 68 6.62 7.70 11.89
N SER A 69 6.50 8.86 12.53
CA SER A 69 5.21 9.58 12.62
C SER A 69 4.69 9.99 11.24
N SER A 70 5.54 10.55 10.38
CA SER A 70 5.14 10.91 9.01
C SER A 70 4.74 9.68 8.20
N GLY A 71 5.46 8.56 8.34
CA GLY A 71 5.10 7.28 7.73
C GLY A 71 3.72 6.77 8.15
N LEU A 72 3.39 6.88 9.44
CA LEU A 72 2.06 6.52 9.97
C LEU A 72 0.96 7.42 9.38
N PHE A 73 1.16 8.75 9.34
CA PHE A 73 0.18 9.67 8.75
C PHE A 73 -0.03 9.42 7.24
N ILE A 74 1.03 9.16 6.50
CA ILE A 74 0.94 8.77 5.09
C ILE A 74 0.15 7.47 4.94
N GLY A 75 0.42 6.48 5.79
CA GLY A 75 -0.30 5.20 5.79
C GLY A 75 -1.79 5.35 6.08
N LEU A 76 -2.15 6.13 7.10
CA LEU A 76 -3.55 6.44 7.43
C LEU A 76 -4.27 7.13 6.27
N PHE A 77 -3.61 8.12 5.67
CA PHE A 77 -4.15 8.82 4.52
C PHE A 77 -4.33 7.89 3.30
N GLN A 78 -3.38 7.01 3.02
CA GLN A 78 -3.50 6.02 1.94
C GLN A 78 -4.69 5.07 2.16
N VAL A 79 -4.92 4.63 3.40
CA VAL A 79 -6.10 3.80 3.75
C VAL A 79 -7.40 4.54 3.44
N ALA A 80 -7.48 5.83 3.76
CA ALA A 80 -8.64 6.67 3.45
C ALA A 80 -8.83 6.83 1.93
N VAL A 81 -7.74 7.08 1.19
CA VAL A 81 -7.77 7.22 -0.28
C VAL A 81 -8.22 5.93 -0.95
N TYR A 82 -7.71 4.76 -0.54
CA TYR A 82 -8.17 3.48 -1.09
C TYR A 82 -9.65 3.25 -0.85
N GLY A 83 -10.14 3.55 0.38
CA GLY A 83 -11.57 3.47 0.70
C GLY A 83 -12.40 4.39 -0.19
N TYR A 84 -12.00 5.65 -0.31
CA TYR A 84 -12.66 6.64 -1.16
C TYR A 84 -12.70 6.24 -2.64
N LEU A 85 -11.56 5.86 -3.21
CA LEU A 85 -11.48 5.48 -4.62
C LEU A 85 -12.32 4.24 -4.93
N LEU A 86 -12.36 3.26 -4.03
CA LEU A 86 -13.19 2.09 -4.19
C LEU A 86 -14.69 2.45 -4.14
N ASP A 87 -15.10 3.27 -3.19
CA ASP A 87 -16.51 3.70 -3.06
C ASP A 87 -16.94 4.56 -4.26
N VAL A 88 -16.05 5.35 -4.86
CA VAL A 88 -16.28 6.05 -6.13
C VAL A 88 -16.43 5.07 -7.30
N LEU A 89 -15.52 4.10 -7.43
CA LEU A 89 -15.58 3.10 -8.49
C LEU A 89 -16.80 2.17 -8.37
N ASP A 90 -17.27 1.91 -7.16
CA ASP A 90 -18.49 1.17 -6.88
C ASP A 90 -19.76 2.04 -7.02
N LYS A 91 -19.63 3.31 -7.45
CA LYS A 91 -20.72 4.28 -7.61
C LYS A 91 -21.51 4.56 -6.35
N LYS A 92 -20.90 4.37 -5.17
CA LYS A 92 -21.52 4.70 -3.88
C LYS A 92 -21.40 6.18 -3.54
N ILE A 93 -20.39 6.86 -4.08
CA ILE A 93 -20.09 8.28 -3.85
C ILE A 93 -19.80 8.92 -5.20
N GLU A 94 -20.38 10.11 -5.42
CA GLU A 94 -20.03 10.97 -6.55
C GLU A 94 -18.86 11.88 -6.18
N ILE A 95 -17.95 12.11 -7.14
CA ILE A 95 -16.78 12.97 -6.91
C ILE A 95 -17.23 14.42 -6.93
N ARG A 96 -17.17 15.07 -5.79
CA ARG A 96 -17.42 16.51 -5.68
C ARG A 96 -16.21 17.29 -6.15
N GLN A 97 -16.45 18.36 -6.90
CA GLN A 97 -15.37 19.25 -7.32
C GLN A 97 -14.89 20.13 -6.18
N GLY A 98 -13.61 20.49 -6.22
CA GLY A 98 -12.95 21.36 -5.24
C GLY A 98 -12.13 20.60 -4.20
N PHE A 99 -10.96 21.15 -3.90
CA PHE A 99 -9.95 20.54 -3.01
C PHE A 99 -10.52 20.19 -1.63
N LEU A 100 -11.20 21.12 -0.97
CA LEU A 100 -11.73 20.91 0.38
C LEU A 100 -12.87 19.88 0.40
N ASN A 101 -13.72 19.83 -0.63
CA ASN A 101 -14.77 18.85 -0.73
C ASN A 101 -14.21 17.46 -0.90
N GLN A 102 -13.26 17.29 -1.81
CA GLN A 102 -12.56 16.01 -2.04
C GLN A 102 -11.80 15.55 -0.79
N LEU A 103 -11.09 16.45 -0.13
CA LEU A 103 -10.39 16.15 1.13
C LEU A 103 -11.37 15.68 2.20
N THR A 104 -12.50 16.37 2.36
CA THR A 104 -13.54 16.01 3.32
C THR A 104 -14.12 14.62 3.01
N ASP A 105 -14.35 14.31 1.73
CA ASP A 105 -14.88 13.01 1.31
C ASP A 105 -13.86 11.89 1.53
N ILE A 106 -12.59 12.13 1.27
CA ILE A 106 -11.49 11.18 1.57
C ILE A 106 -11.45 10.90 3.07
N ILE A 107 -11.49 11.94 3.92
CA ILE A 107 -11.45 11.77 5.38
C ILE A 107 -12.69 11.00 5.87
N LYS A 108 -13.88 11.30 5.35
CA LYS A 108 -15.12 10.56 5.68
C LYS A 108 -15.09 9.10 5.24
N SER A 109 -14.36 8.78 4.19
CA SER A 109 -14.18 7.40 3.71
C SER A 109 -13.20 6.59 4.54
N PHE A 110 -12.52 7.21 5.50
CA PHE A 110 -11.68 6.50 6.45
C PHE A 110 -12.53 5.61 7.36
N LYS A 111 -12.28 4.32 7.31
CA LYS A 111 -12.90 3.31 8.19
C LYS A 111 -11.84 2.72 9.08
N LEU A 112 -11.99 2.83 10.40
CA LEU A 112 -11.06 2.26 11.37
C LEU A 112 -10.81 0.77 11.11
N ARG A 113 -11.82 0.03 10.69
CA ARG A 113 -11.72 -1.38 10.32
C ARG A 113 -10.68 -1.62 9.20
N ASN A 114 -10.68 -0.77 8.16
CA ASN A 114 -9.71 -0.88 7.06
C ASN A 114 -8.27 -0.68 7.58
N PHE A 115 -8.10 0.28 8.47
CA PHE A 115 -6.81 0.51 9.12
C PHE A 115 -6.38 -0.70 9.96
N ILE A 116 -7.28 -1.24 10.80
CA ILE A 116 -7.01 -2.44 11.62
C ILE A 116 -6.64 -3.62 10.72
N THR A 117 -7.31 -3.80 9.57
CA THR A 117 -7.01 -4.89 8.63
C THR A 117 -5.61 -4.76 8.04
N VAL A 118 -5.21 -3.56 7.60
CA VAL A 118 -3.87 -3.31 7.08
C VAL A 118 -2.81 -3.49 8.16
N PHE A 119 -3.09 -2.97 9.36
CA PHE A 119 -2.19 -3.09 10.51
C PHE A 119 -2.00 -4.56 10.91
N ALA A 120 -3.08 -5.33 11.01
CA ALA A 120 -3.02 -6.76 11.34
C ALA A 120 -2.24 -7.56 10.28
N ALA A 121 -2.48 -7.28 8.99
CA ALA A 121 -1.71 -7.89 7.91
C ALA A 121 -0.21 -7.55 8.01
N GLY A 122 0.11 -6.31 8.32
CA GLY A 122 1.49 -5.83 8.53
C GLY A 122 2.16 -6.51 9.73
N VAL A 123 1.44 -6.67 10.85
CA VAL A 123 1.94 -7.37 12.04
C VAL A 123 2.23 -8.83 11.73
N ILE A 124 1.31 -9.52 11.05
CA ILE A 124 1.51 -10.92 10.63
C ILE A 124 2.75 -11.02 9.75
N GLN A 125 2.88 -10.17 8.76
CA GLN A 125 4.04 -10.13 7.86
C GLN A 125 5.34 -9.86 8.63
N PHE A 126 5.33 -8.88 9.54
CA PHE A 126 6.49 -8.53 10.35
C PHE A 126 6.95 -9.72 11.20
N ILE A 127 6.04 -10.39 11.89
CA ILE A 127 6.35 -11.57 12.73
C ILE A 127 7.00 -12.67 11.88
N PHE A 128 6.42 -13.00 10.72
CA PHE A 128 6.98 -14.02 9.83
C PHE A 128 8.38 -13.65 9.33
N THR A 129 8.55 -12.41 8.87
CA THR A 129 9.85 -11.94 8.36
C THR A 129 10.89 -11.91 9.47
N PHE A 130 10.52 -11.47 10.68
CA PHE A 130 11.40 -11.42 11.84
C PHE A 130 11.87 -12.81 12.26
N ILE A 131 10.98 -13.81 12.32
CA ILE A 131 11.33 -15.20 12.59
C ILE A 131 12.33 -15.72 11.55
N LEU A 132 12.10 -15.46 10.27
CA LEU A 132 13.00 -15.90 9.19
C LEU A 132 14.39 -15.24 9.29
N ILE A 133 14.46 -13.97 9.70
CA ILE A 133 15.74 -13.27 9.91
C ILE A 133 16.50 -13.90 11.09
N ILE A 134 15.82 -14.22 12.21
CA ILE A 134 16.43 -14.90 13.35
C ILE A 134 16.98 -16.27 12.93
N VAL A 135 16.18 -17.07 12.22
CA VAL A 135 16.61 -18.37 11.71
C VAL A 135 17.84 -18.21 10.80
N SER A 136 17.83 -17.20 9.91
CA SER A 136 18.98 -16.92 9.04
C SER A 136 20.23 -16.52 9.86
N ALA A 137 20.06 -15.74 10.94
CA ALA A 137 21.15 -15.37 11.83
C ALA A 137 21.77 -16.57 12.55
N CYS A 138 20.95 -17.57 12.93
CA CYS A 138 21.47 -18.82 13.49
C CYS A 138 22.37 -19.59 12.50
N PHE A 139 22.06 -19.55 11.20
CA PHE A 139 22.91 -20.16 10.18
C PHE A 139 24.27 -19.45 10.00
N PHE A 140 24.37 -18.18 10.37
CA PHE A 140 25.67 -17.47 10.35
C PHE A 140 26.71 -18.14 11.26
N LEU A 141 26.27 -18.70 12.39
CA LEU A 141 27.14 -19.42 13.33
C LEU A 141 27.70 -20.72 12.74
N LEU A 142 27.00 -21.32 11.78
CA LEU A 142 27.41 -22.57 11.13
C LEU A 142 28.26 -22.30 9.89
N ALA A 143 27.83 -21.39 9.02
CA ALA A 143 28.56 -21.01 7.82
C ALA A 143 28.08 -19.63 7.31
N PRO A 144 28.95 -18.61 7.22
CA PRO A 144 28.59 -17.27 6.77
C PRO A 144 27.87 -17.18 5.42
N PRO A 145 28.20 -18.00 4.40
CA PRO A 145 27.45 -17.99 3.13
C PRO A 145 25.97 -18.36 3.28
N LEU A 146 25.61 -19.22 4.24
CA LEU A 146 24.23 -19.62 4.49
C LEU A 146 23.39 -18.48 5.02
N PHE A 147 23.97 -17.53 5.75
CA PHE A 147 23.31 -16.32 6.21
C PHE A 147 22.81 -15.46 5.04
N ILE A 148 23.64 -15.27 4.02
CA ILE A 148 23.29 -14.50 2.82
C ILE A 148 22.10 -15.17 2.10
N ILE A 149 22.14 -16.47 1.93
CA ILE A 149 21.03 -17.25 1.32
C ILE A 149 19.76 -17.08 2.16
N GLY A 150 19.86 -17.16 3.50
CA GLY A 150 18.75 -16.97 4.41
C GLY A 150 18.10 -15.58 4.29
N ILE A 151 18.90 -14.51 4.13
CA ILE A 151 18.38 -13.16 3.88
C ILE A 151 17.59 -13.10 2.57
N PHE A 152 18.12 -13.65 1.48
CA PHE A 152 17.39 -13.68 0.19
C PHE A 152 16.07 -14.43 0.29
N ILE A 153 16.05 -15.57 0.99
CA ILE A 153 14.81 -16.32 1.26
C ILE A 153 13.82 -15.48 2.06
N SER A 154 14.29 -14.78 3.11
CA SER A 154 13.46 -13.91 3.94
C SER A 154 12.86 -12.76 3.13
N MET A 155 13.65 -12.13 2.26
CA MET A 155 13.17 -11.10 1.33
C MET A 155 12.12 -11.65 0.37
N PHE A 156 12.35 -12.82 -0.21
CA PHE A 156 11.40 -13.44 -1.14
C PHE A 156 10.08 -13.80 -0.45
N VAL A 157 10.12 -14.39 0.75
CA VAL A 157 8.92 -14.72 1.53
C VAL A 157 8.17 -13.45 1.92
N SER A 158 8.87 -12.41 2.39
CA SER A 158 8.26 -11.11 2.70
C SER A 158 7.54 -10.52 1.49
N PHE A 159 8.17 -10.56 0.33
CA PHE A 159 7.57 -10.15 -0.94
C PHE A 159 6.27 -10.92 -1.24
N VAL A 160 6.29 -12.26 -1.18
CA VAL A 160 5.11 -13.10 -1.43
C VAL A 160 3.98 -12.79 -0.44
N LEU A 161 4.29 -12.55 0.83
CA LEU A 161 3.30 -12.20 1.84
C LEU A 161 2.68 -10.82 1.59
N THR A 162 3.50 -9.80 1.25
CA THR A 162 3.00 -8.46 0.89
C THR A 162 1.94 -8.54 -0.20
N TYR A 163 2.26 -9.26 -1.29
CA TYR A 163 1.32 -9.43 -2.39
C TYR A 163 0.11 -10.30 -2.04
N SER A 164 0.26 -11.24 -1.10
CA SER A 164 -0.86 -12.08 -0.64
C SER A 164 -1.91 -11.29 0.13
N PHE A 165 -1.49 -10.29 0.90
CA PHE A 165 -2.40 -9.49 1.75
C PHE A 165 -2.84 -8.18 1.10
N TYR A 166 -2.37 -7.91 -0.12
CA TYR A 166 -2.53 -6.60 -0.77
C TYR A 166 -3.97 -6.13 -0.88
N ILE A 167 -4.89 -7.01 -1.29
CA ILE A 167 -6.30 -6.64 -1.49
C ILE A 167 -7.16 -6.76 -0.24
N SER A 168 -6.58 -7.10 0.93
CA SER A 168 -7.34 -7.25 2.18
C SER A 168 -8.09 -5.99 2.60
N ILE A 169 -7.51 -4.80 2.36
CA ILE A 169 -8.14 -3.51 2.63
C ILE A 169 -9.42 -3.31 1.80
N PHE A 170 -9.39 -3.69 0.53
CA PHE A 170 -10.54 -3.55 -0.39
C PHE A 170 -11.67 -4.52 -0.02
N ILE A 171 -11.32 -5.74 0.41
CA ILE A 171 -12.28 -6.71 0.93
C ILE A 171 -12.92 -6.19 2.21
N SER A 172 -12.12 -5.66 3.14
CA SER A 172 -12.60 -5.03 4.37
C SER A 172 -13.52 -3.85 4.09
N ASN A 173 -13.24 -3.04 3.05
CA ASN A 173 -14.06 -1.89 2.70
C ASN A 173 -15.44 -2.27 2.16
N ARG A 174 -15.53 -3.33 1.33
CA ARG A 174 -16.80 -3.82 0.76
C ARG A 174 -17.65 -4.62 1.74
N GLY A 175 -17.03 -5.36 2.68
CA GLY A 175 -17.74 -6.25 3.59
C GLY A 175 -18.57 -5.49 4.61
N ASN A 176 -19.85 -5.85 4.76
CA ASN A 176 -20.71 -5.31 5.82
C ASN A 176 -20.42 -5.98 7.17
N ASP A 177 -20.03 -7.29 7.15
CA ASP A 177 -19.76 -8.11 8.34
C ASP A 177 -18.28 -8.53 8.44
N GLY A 178 -17.38 -7.79 7.78
CA GLY A 178 -16.02 -8.23 7.55
C GLY A 178 -15.16 -8.26 8.81
N ASP A 179 -15.02 -9.45 9.40
CA ASP A 179 -13.92 -9.75 10.30
C ASP A 179 -12.59 -9.49 9.59
N THR A 180 -11.68 -8.82 10.28
CA THR A 180 -10.32 -8.54 9.82
C THR A 180 -9.59 -9.80 9.35
N ILE A 181 -9.71 -10.89 10.12
CA ILE A 181 -9.10 -12.18 9.81
C ILE A 181 -9.67 -12.75 8.51
N TYR A 182 -10.97 -12.69 8.32
CA TYR A 182 -11.65 -13.10 7.09
C TYR A 182 -11.12 -12.33 5.88
N SER A 183 -10.98 -11.01 6.00
CA SER A 183 -10.47 -10.16 4.90
C SER A 183 -9.05 -10.55 4.49
N ILE A 184 -8.18 -10.86 5.47
CA ILE A 184 -6.80 -11.30 5.24
C ILE A 184 -6.76 -12.69 4.59
N GLN A 185 -7.54 -13.64 5.10
CA GLN A 185 -7.60 -15.01 4.55
C GLN A 185 -8.14 -14.99 3.11
N LYS A 186 -9.23 -14.27 2.88
CA LYS A 186 -9.83 -14.12 1.55
C LYS A 186 -8.85 -13.44 0.57
N SER A 187 -8.10 -12.44 1.01
CA SER A 187 -7.06 -11.80 0.20
C SER A 187 -6.02 -12.82 -0.30
N ARG A 188 -5.55 -13.73 0.58
CA ARG A 188 -4.61 -14.79 0.17
C ARG A 188 -5.17 -15.67 -0.96
N VAL A 189 -6.43 -16.04 -0.85
CA VAL A 189 -7.09 -16.90 -1.86
C VAL A 189 -7.21 -16.15 -3.18
N LEU A 190 -7.74 -14.94 -3.17
CA LEU A 190 -7.99 -14.13 -4.38
C LEU A 190 -6.70 -13.67 -5.06
N MET A 191 -5.62 -13.47 -4.29
CA MET A 191 -4.31 -13.14 -4.84
C MET A 191 -3.53 -14.34 -5.37
N ASN A 192 -4.03 -15.56 -5.15
CA ASN A 192 -3.40 -16.73 -5.76
C ASN A 192 -3.59 -16.68 -7.28
N GLY A 193 -2.47 -16.78 -8.02
CA GLY A 193 -2.43 -16.58 -9.48
C GLY A 193 -2.35 -15.10 -9.93
N ASN A 194 -2.72 -14.12 -9.09
CA ASN A 194 -2.76 -12.71 -9.46
C ASN A 194 -1.56 -11.88 -8.95
N LYS A 195 -0.72 -12.45 -8.06
CA LYS A 195 0.44 -11.77 -7.46
C LYS A 195 1.43 -11.24 -8.50
N LEU A 196 1.76 -12.08 -9.49
CA LEU A 196 2.69 -11.70 -10.56
C LEU A 196 2.12 -10.58 -11.44
N THR A 197 0.82 -10.59 -11.71
CA THR A 197 0.14 -9.54 -12.48
C THR A 197 0.25 -8.19 -11.77
N LEU A 198 -0.02 -8.15 -10.46
CA LEU A 198 0.14 -6.94 -9.65
C LEU A 198 1.61 -6.50 -9.60
N PHE A 199 2.54 -7.44 -9.40
CA PHE A 199 3.97 -7.14 -9.40
C PHE A 199 4.42 -6.48 -10.71
N ILE A 200 4.05 -7.06 -11.86
CA ILE A 200 4.41 -6.49 -13.16
C ILE A 200 3.72 -5.13 -13.39
N GLN A 201 2.50 -4.92 -12.84
CA GLN A 201 1.85 -3.61 -12.87
C GLN A 201 2.67 -2.58 -12.08
N GLN A 202 3.09 -2.91 -10.86
CA GLN A 202 3.91 -2.01 -10.05
C GLN A 202 5.31 -1.80 -10.62
N LEU A 203 5.92 -2.85 -11.18
CA LEU A 203 7.19 -2.76 -11.90
C LEU A 203 7.13 -1.74 -13.06
N SER A 204 5.98 -1.63 -13.70
CA SER A 204 5.78 -0.66 -14.79
C SER A 204 5.79 0.81 -14.34
N PHE A 205 5.78 1.07 -13.03
CA PHE A 205 5.95 2.41 -12.45
C PHE A 205 7.40 2.72 -12.04
N ILE A 206 8.33 1.76 -12.16
CA ILE A 206 9.74 1.97 -11.78
C ILE A 206 10.37 3.14 -12.53
N GLY A 207 10.10 3.28 -13.84
CA GLY A 207 10.60 4.41 -14.61
C GLY A 207 10.20 5.76 -14.03
N TRP A 208 8.98 5.87 -13.55
CA TRP A 208 8.47 7.05 -12.84
C TRP A 208 9.16 7.25 -11.48
N GLY A 209 9.46 6.15 -10.78
CA GLY A 209 10.22 6.19 -9.54
C GLY A 209 11.62 6.76 -9.73
N ILE A 210 12.31 6.37 -10.80
CA ILE A 210 13.62 6.92 -11.16
C ILE A 210 13.51 8.43 -11.44
N LEU A 211 12.55 8.86 -12.27
CA LEU A 211 12.30 10.28 -12.55
C LEU A 211 11.97 11.06 -11.27
N ASN A 212 11.30 10.43 -10.31
CA ASN A 212 10.96 11.06 -9.03
C ASN A 212 12.21 11.41 -8.19
N ILE A 213 13.27 10.63 -8.28
CA ILE A 213 14.56 10.92 -7.63
C ILE A 213 15.14 12.22 -8.21
N PHE A 214 15.14 12.39 -9.54
CA PHE A 214 15.66 13.59 -10.20
C PHE A 214 14.84 14.84 -9.89
N THR A 215 13.55 14.70 -9.58
CA THR A 215 12.68 15.82 -9.20
C THR A 215 12.63 16.05 -7.69
N LEU A 216 13.53 15.46 -6.90
CA LEU A 216 13.55 15.55 -5.44
C LEU A 216 12.20 15.19 -4.80
N GLY A 217 11.46 14.27 -5.41
CA GLY A 217 10.16 13.83 -4.90
C GLY A 217 8.95 14.65 -5.37
N LEU A 218 9.12 15.77 -6.06
CA LEU A 218 7.99 16.61 -6.52
C LEU A 218 7.04 15.86 -7.45
N LEU A 219 7.57 14.95 -8.25
CA LEU A 219 6.77 14.14 -9.16
C LEU A 219 5.76 13.23 -8.46
N ASN A 220 5.92 12.98 -7.17
CA ASN A 220 4.96 12.23 -6.35
C ASN A 220 3.56 12.86 -6.34
N ILE A 221 3.43 14.18 -6.54
CA ILE A 221 2.12 14.84 -6.64
C ILE A 221 1.26 14.18 -7.72
N TYR A 222 1.88 13.76 -8.82
CA TYR A 222 1.18 13.13 -9.94
C TYR A 222 1.20 11.60 -9.88
N ILE A 223 2.36 11.01 -9.54
CA ILE A 223 2.56 9.57 -9.61
C ILE A 223 1.77 8.84 -8.53
N ARG A 224 1.76 9.34 -7.28
CA ARG A 224 1.09 8.66 -6.17
C ARG A 224 -0.41 8.49 -6.39
N PRO A 225 -1.19 9.55 -6.71
CA PRO A 225 -2.62 9.37 -7.00
C PRO A 225 -2.85 8.39 -8.15
N TYR A 226 -2.01 8.43 -9.17
CA TYR A 226 -2.11 7.53 -10.32
C TYR A 226 -1.87 6.07 -9.93
N MET A 227 -0.84 5.78 -9.13
CA MET A 227 -0.59 4.43 -8.62
C MET A 227 -1.73 3.94 -7.74
N LEU A 228 -2.21 4.77 -6.80
CA LEU A 228 -3.31 4.41 -5.90
C LEU A 228 -4.61 4.09 -6.68
N ALA A 229 -4.91 4.87 -7.71
CA ALA A 229 -6.05 4.60 -8.58
C ALA A 229 -5.88 3.29 -9.38
N ALA A 230 -4.71 3.06 -9.96
CA ALA A 230 -4.42 1.83 -10.72
C ALA A 230 -4.52 0.58 -9.82
N ASP A 231 -4.01 0.65 -8.60
CA ASP A 231 -4.08 -0.41 -7.62
C ASP A 231 -5.53 -0.68 -7.17
N THR A 232 -6.33 0.38 -6.99
CA THR A 232 -7.76 0.25 -6.65
C THR A 232 -8.56 -0.39 -7.78
N ILE A 233 -8.31 0.01 -9.03
CA ILE A 233 -8.98 -0.58 -10.21
C ILE A 233 -8.61 -2.05 -10.36
N PHE A 234 -7.35 -2.40 -10.16
CA PHE A 234 -6.89 -3.79 -10.16
C PHE A 234 -7.59 -4.62 -9.08
N ALA A 235 -7.65 -4.11 -7.84
CA ALA A 235 -8.32 -4.80 -6.74
C ALA A 235 -9.81 -4.98 -7.01
N LYS A 236 -10.47 -3.93 -7.53
CA LYS A 236 -11.88 -3.99 -7.93
C LYS A 236 -12.14 -5.07 -8.99
N ASP A 237 -11.30 -5.14 -10.01
CA ASP A 237 -11.45 -6.13 -11.10
C ASP A 237 -11.39 -7.59 -10.57
N ILE A 238 -10.52 -7.87 -9.60
CA ILE A 238 -10.43 -9.17 -8.94
C ILE A 238 -11.69 -9.44 -8.10
N LEU A 239 -12.16 -8.45 -7.34
CA LEU A 239 -13.33 -8.60 -6.48
C LEU A 239 -14.60 -8.81 -7.29
N ASP A 240 -14.79 -8.04 -8.35
CA ASP A 240 -15.96 -8.16 -9.23
C ASP A 240 -15.99 -9.53 -9.92
N LYS A 241 -14.86 -10.01 -10.41
CA LYS A 241 -14.75 -11.36 -10.99
C LYS A 241 -15.15 -12.45 -9.98
N TYR A 242 -14.65 -12.36 -8.76
CA TYR A 242 -14.99 -13.33 -7.71
C TYR A 242 -16.48 -13.30 -7.36
N GLU A 243 -17.10 -12.12 -7.31
CA GLU A 243 -18.55 -12.00 -7.04
C GLU A 243 -19.39 -12.67 -8.14
N VAL A 244 -19.02 -12.49 -9.41
CA VAL A 244 -19.67 -13.15 -10.54
C VAL A 244 -19.55 -14.67 -10.44
N GLU A 245 -18.33 -15.20 -10.27
CA GLU A 245 -18.09 -16.65 -10.12
C GLU A 245 -18.91 -17.25 -8.96
N LYS A 246 -19.03 -16.52 -7.85
CA LYS A 246 -19.85 -16.96 -6.69
C LYS A 246 -21.34 -17.02 -7.01
N ILE A 247 -21.86 -16.07 -7.78
CA ILE A 247 -23.25 -16.04 -8.20
C ILE A 247 -23.53 -17.19 -9.15
N GLU A 248 -22.66 -17.40 -10.15
CA GLU A 248 -22.78 -18.51 -11.12
C GLU A 248 -22.81 -19.87 -10.41
N ALA A 249 -21.87 -20.14 -9.51
CA ALA A 249 -21.83 -21.37 -8.73
C ALA A 249 -23.11 -21.58 -7.88
N LYS A 250 -23.68 -20.48 -7.35
CA LYS A 250 -24.92 -20.57 -6.58
C LYS A 250 -26.13 -20.90 -7.48
N ILE A 251 -26.18 -20.34 -8.68
CA ILE A 251 -27.25 -20.64 -9.65
C ILE A 251 -27.18 -22.09 -10.07
N GLU A 252 -25.98 -22.60 -10.43
CA GLU A 252 -25.79 -24.00 -10.81
C GLU A 252 -26.25 -24.96 -9.71
N SER A 253 -25.85 -24.73 -8.46
CA SER A 253 -26.27 -25.55 -7.32
C SER A 253 -27.80 -25.54 -7.11
N THR A 254 -28.46 -24.39 -7.36
CA THR A 254 -29.92 -24.29 -7.23
C THR A 254 -30.65 -25.02 -8.35
N VAL A 255 -30.08 -25.00 -9.57
CA VAL A 255 -30.65 -25.72 -10.73
C VAL A 255 -30.52 -27.23 -10.57
N GLU A 256 -29.41 -27.70 -10.00
CA GLU A 256 -29.21 -29.13 -9.71
C GLU A 256 -30.19 -29.65 -8.64
N LEU A 257 -30.48 -28.86 -7.60
CA LEU A 257 -31.43 -29.23 -6.54
C LEU A 257 -32.89 -29.28 -7.01
N ASN A 258 -33.21 -28.62 -8.11
CA ASN A 258 -34.57 -28.58 -8.66
C ASN A 258 -34.79 -29.58 -9.79
N LYS A 259 -33.82 -30.45 -10.08
CA LYS A 259 -33.92 -31.59 -11.02
C LYS A 259 -34.17 -32.91 -10.27
#